data_392330413dc87f12d25420473fffb931
#
_entry.id   392330413dc87f12d25420473fffb931
#
_cell.length_a   1.000
_cell.length_b   1.000
_cell.length_c   1.000
_cell.angle_alpha   90.00
_cell.angle_beta   90.00
_cell.angle_gamma   90.00
#
_symmetry.space_group_name_H-M   'P 1'
#
loop_
_entity.id
_entity.type
_entity.pdbx_description
1 polymer ?
#
loop_
_entity_poly.entity_id
_entity_poly.type
_entity_poly.pdbx_seq_one_letter_code
_entity_poly.pdbx_strand_id
1 'polypeptide(L)'
;MSKSLKSLLSFVIYVAVLLSIVYFTPKILAAVLGTPYPIAAITSSSMWPALKQGDLVLIKNVKQNQLKIGDIIVYKNEQGFTIHRIVRLNKENLITKGDANNVEDKPVDYKEVI
;
A
#
# COMPACT_ATOMS: atom_id res chain seq x y z
N MET A 1 -21.88 -23.87 35.73
CA MET A 1 -22.14 -23.48 34.32
C MET A 1 -22.25 -24.77 33.49
N SER A 2 -23.31 -24.88 32.71
CA SER A 2 -23.54 -26.04 31.83
C SER A 2 -22.51 -26.15 30.72
N LYS A 3 -22.32 -27.35 30.17
CA LYS A 3 -21.41 -27.55 29.01
C LYS A 3 -21.81 -26.70 27.82
N SER A 4 -23.11 -26.60 27.54
CA SER A 4 -23.66 -25.82 26.41
C SER A 4 -23.40 -24.33 26.61
N LEU A 5 -23.51 -23.83 27.82
CA LEU A 5 -23.24 -22.42 28.12
C LEU A 5 -21.74 -22.10 27.96
N LYS A 6 -20.86 -23.00 28.44
CA LYS A 6 -19.42 -22.87 28.25
C LYS A 6 -19.04 -22.83 26.77
N SER A 7 -19.64 -23.76 25.99
CA SER A 7 -19.42 -23.80 24.53
C SER A 7 -19.87 -22.53 23.83
N LEU A 8 -21.04 -22.02 24.18
CA LEU A 8 -21.55 -20.77 23.65
C LEU A 8 -20.66 -19.59 24.00
N LEU A 9 -20.24 -19.52 25.26
CA LEU A 9 -19.33 -18.45 25.71
C LEU A 9 -17.98 -18.51 24.98
N SER A 10 -17.42 -19.69 24.81
CA SER A 10 -16.16 -19.88 24.07
C SER A 10 -16.33 -19.46 22.61
N PHE A 11 -17.44 -19.80 21.97
CA PHE A 11 -17.73 -19.39 20.61
C PHE A 11 -17.83 -17.86 20.48
N VAL A 12 -18.56 -17.22 21.40
CA VAL A 12 -18.72 -15.75 21.42
C VAL A 12 -17.35 -15.07 21.58
N ILE A 13 -16.50 -15.56 22.50
CA ILE A 13 -15.15 -15.04 22.69
C ILE A 13 -14.31 -15.20 21.44
N TYR A 14 -14.36 -16.38 20.82
CA TYR A 14 -13.63 -16.66 19.59
C TYR A 14 -14.02 -15.69 18.47
N VAL A 15 -15.32 -15.49 18.25
CA VAL A 15 -15.82 -14.56 17.25
C VAL A 15 -15.42 -13.12 17.58
N ALA A 16 -15.51 -12.73 18.86
CA ALA A 16 -15.10 -11.38 19.29
C ALA A 16 -13.62 -11.11 19.03
N VAL A 17 -12.75 -12.08 19.33
CA VAL A 17 -11.31 -11.99 19.05
C VAL A 17 -11.06 -11.88 17.54
N LEU A 18 -11.73 -12.73 16.75
CA LEU A 18 -11.57 -12.70 15.30
C LEU A 18 -11.99 -11.37 14.69
N LEU A 19 -13.14 -10.84 15.11
CA LEU A 19 -13.61 -9.53 14.66
C LEU A 19 -12.68 -8.39 15.10
N SER A 20 -12.11 -8.49 16.29
CA SER A 20 -11.13 -7.52 16.79
C SER A 20 -9.86 -7.51 15.92
N ILE A 21 -9.37 -8.68 15.53
CA ILE A 21 -8.22 -8.79 14.64
C ILE A 21 -8.51 -8.13 13.29
N VAL A 22 -9.65 -8.45 12.69
CA VAL A 22 -10.06 -7.90 11.38
C VAL A 22 -10.21 -6.37 11.46
N TYR A 23 -10.75 -5.85 12.56
CA TYR A 23 -10.99 -4.42 12.73
C TYR A 23 -9.70 -3.63 13.04
N PHE A 24 -8.87 -4.13 13.97
CA PHE A 24 -7.70 -3.40 14.46
C PHE A 24 -6.45 -3.57 13.62
N THR A 25 -6.27 -4.72 12.95
CA THR A 25 -5.05 -4.99 12.18
C THR A 25 -4.77 -3.92 11.11
N PRO A 26 -5.74 -3.53 10.25
CA PRO A 26 -5.48 -2.48 9.26
C PRO A 26 -5.13 -1.14 9.89
N LYS A 27 -5.74 -0.81 11.03
CA LYS A 27 -5.50 0.45 11.75
C LYS A 27 -4.10 0.51 12.36
N ILE A 28 -3.68 -0.59 12.98
CA ILE A 28 -2.33 -0.72 13.54
C ILE A 28 -1.30 -0.65 12.40
N LEU A 29 -1.54 -1.36 11.32
CA LEU A 29 -0.67 -1.38 10.16
C LEU A 29 -0.54 0.02 9.54
N ALA A 30 -1.65 0.73 9.38
CA ALA A 30 -1.64 2.11 8.90
C ALA A 30 -0.83 3.03 9.80
N ALA A 31 -0.98 2.90 11.12
CA ALA A 31 -0.22 3.70 12.08
C ALA A 31 1.27 3.39 12.03
N VAL A 32 1.65 2.12 11.97
CA VAL A 32 3.06 1.69 11.93
C VAL A 32 3.73 2.11 10.62
N LEU A 33 3.04 1.98 9.49
CA LEU A 33 3.57 2.33 8.17
C LEU A 33 3.40 3.81 7.82
N GLY A 34 2.66 4.56 8.63
CA GLY A 34 2.49 6.00 8.44
C GLY A 34 1.66 6.38 7.23
N THR A 35 0.77 5.52 6.79
CA THR A 35 -0.09 5.76 5.63
C THR A 35 -1.51 5.23 5.86
N PRO A 36 -2.55 5.93 5.36
CA PRO A 36 -3.91 5.41 5.39
C PRO A 36 -4.13 4.22 4.44
N TYR A 37 -3.17 3.95 3.55
CA TYR A 37 -3.25 2.89 2.53
C TYR A 37 -2.10 1.90 2.67
N PRO A 38 -2.03 1.12 3.77
CA PRO A 38 -0.87 0.27 4.06
C PRO A 38 -0.74 -0.95 3.15
N ILE A 39 -1.82 -1.37 2.51
CA ILE A 39 -1.84 -2.55 1.63
C ILE A 39 -2.50 -2.16 0.32
N ALA A 40 -1.90 -2.58 -0.79
CA ALA A 40 -2.48 -2.42 -2.11
C ALA A 40 -2.29 -3.67 -2.95
N ALA A 41 -3.23 -3.91 -3.85
CA ALA A 41 -3.13 -4.98 -4.84
C ALA A 41 -2.68 -4.39 -6.18
N ILE A 42 -1.79 -5.10 -6.86
CA ILE A 42 -1.34 -4.72 -8.20
C ILE A 42 -2.41 -5.13 -9.20
N THR A 43 -2.96 -4.18 -9.93
CA THR A 43 -4.09 -4.41 -10.86
C THR A 43 -3.70 -4.31 -12.32
N SER A 44 -2.45 -3.93 -12.64
CA SER A 44 -1.99 -3.80 -14.02
C SER A 44 -0.63 -4.47 -14.22
N SER A 45 -0.19 -4.56 -15.47
CA SER A 45 1.10 -5.15 -15.83
C SER A 45 2.19 -4.10 -16.05
N SER A 46 1.96 -2.84 -15.72
CA SER A 46 2.90 -1.74 -15.99
C SER A 46 4.22 -1.87 -15.25
N MET A 47 4.28 -2.65 -14.18
CA MET A 47 5.48 -2.91 -13.39
C MET A 47 6.06 -4.31 -13.62
N TRP A 48 5.60 -5.02 -14.64
CA TRP A 48 6.19 -6.30 -15.02
C TRP A 48 7.66 -6.13 -15.39
N PRO A 49 8.58 -7.02 -15.02
CA PRO A 49 8.37 -8.22 -14.21
C PRO A 49 8.55 -8.02 -12.70
N ALA A 50 8.87 -6.81 -12.23
CA ALA A 50 9.13 -6.55 -10.81
C ALA A 50 7.89 -6.79 -9.95
N LEU A 51 6.75 -6.28 -10.39
CA LEU A 51 5.45 -6.50 -9.76
C LEU A 51 4.49 -7.07 -10.79
N LYS A 52 3.75 -8.09 -10.38
CA LYS A 52 2.80 -8.80 -11.25
C LYS A 52 1.39 -8.47 -10.85
N GLN A 53 0.48 -8.49 -11.80
CA GLN A 53 -0.94 -8.37 -11.52
C GLN A 53 -1.38 -9.46 -10.51
N GLY A 54 -2.06 -9.06 -9.46
CA GLY A 54 -2.46 -9.93 -8.36
C GLY A 54 -1.52 -9.92 -7.16
N ASP A 55 -0.33 -9.33 -7.27
CA ASP A 55 0.57 -9.17 -6.13
C ASP A 55 -0.01 -8.22 -5.10
N LEU A 56 0.30 -8.47 -3.83
CA LEU A 56 0.02 -7.55 -2.73
C LEU A 56 1.31 -6.86 -2.32
N VAL A 57 1.24 -5.56 -2.08
CA VAL A 57 2.36 -4.76 -1.62
C VAL A 57 2.02 -4.05 -0.32
N LEU A 58 3.03 -3.88 0.53
CA LEU A 58 2.94 -3.03 1.71
C LEU A 58 3.51 -1.66 1.37
N ILE A 59 2.79 -0.62 1.73
CA ILE A 59 3.14 0.77 1.48
C ILE A 59 3.58 1.40 2.78
N LYS A 60 4.76 2.01 2.78
CA LYS A 60 5.30 2.73 3.93
C LYS A 60 5.53 4.18 3.54
N ASN A 61 5.03 5.09 4.37
CA ASN A 61 5.34 6.50 4.21
C ASN A 61 6.81 6.78 4.54
N VAL A 62 7.48 7.51 3.68
CA VAL A 62 8.85 7.98 3.91
C VAL A 62 8.93 9.48 3.64
N LYS A 63 9.94 10.12 4.22
CA LYS A 63 10.18 11.55 3.98
C LYS A 63 10.68 11.76 2.55
N GLN A 64 10.40 12.93 1.99
CA GLN A 64 10.83 13.29 0.64
C GLN A 64 12.34 13.08 0.43
N ASN A 65 13.17 13.44 1.42
CA ASN A 65 14.63 13.31 1.33
C ASN A 65 15.12 11.87 1.37
N GLN A 66 14.25 10.91 1.67
CA GLN A 66 14.57 9.48 1.67
C GLN A 66 14.27 8.80 0.33
N LEU A 67 13.59 9.49 -0.58
CA LEU A 67 13.29 8.95 -1.90
C LEU A 67 14.54 8.91 -2.77
N LYS A 68 14.73 7.82 -3.49
CA LYS A 68 15.88 7.59 -4.36
C LYS A 68 15.44 7.13 -5.74
N ILE A 69 16.24 7.41 -6.74
CA ILE A 69 16.06 6.82 -8.09
C ILE A 69 16.10 5.30 -7.95
N GLY A 70 15.13 4.64 -8.57
CA GLY A 70 14.95 3.19 -8.46
C GLY A 70 13.90 2.76 -7.46
N ASP A 71 13.47 3.64 -6.53
CA ASP A 71 12.41 3.32 -5.61
C ASP A 71 11.07 3.16 -6.34
N ILE A 72 10.28 2.20 -5.91
CA ILE A 72 8.90 2.02 -6.36
C ILE A 72 8.00 2.80 -5.41
N ILE A 73 7.21 3.71 -5.93
CA ILE A 73 6.33 4.56 -5.12
C ILE A 73 4.89 4.43 -5.56
N VAL A 74 4.00 4.81 -4.65
CA VAL A 74 2.57 4.99 -4.91
C VAL A 74 2.29 6.47 -4.92
N TYR A 75 1.61 6.93 -5.94
CA TYR A 75 1.21 8.33 -6.03
C TYR A 75 -0.20 8.45 -6.62
N LYS A 76 -0.82 9.58 -6.33
CA LYS A 76 -2.18 9.88 -6.80
C LYS A 76 -2.10 10.74 -8.06
N ASN A 77 -2.88 10.38 -9.06
CA ASN A 77 -3.06 11.16 -10.29
C ASN A 77 -4.55 11.18 -10.69
N GLU A 78 -4.84 11.73 -11.86
CA GLU A 78 -6.22 11.82 -12.36
C GLU A 78 -6.89 10.45 -12.53
N GLN A 79 -6.11 9.41 -12.75
CA GLN A 79 -6.60 8.04 -12.93
C GLN A 79 -6.76 7.29 -11.61
N GLY A 80 -6.39 7.90 -10.48
CA GLY A 80 -6.38 7.29 -9.16
C GLY A 80 -4.96 7.01 -8.66
N PHE A 81 -4.77 5.87 -7.99
CA PHE A 81 -3.45 5.50 -7.47
C PHE A 81 -2.65 4.76 -8.53
N THR A 82 -1.39 5.16 -8.67
CA THR A 82 -0.44 4.55 -9.60
C THR A 82 0.79 4.09 -8.84
N ILE A 83 1.33 2.92 -9.18
CA ILE A 83 2.55 2.36 -8.59
C ILE A 83 3.58 2.23 -9.72
N HIS A 84 4.58 3.09 -9.72
CA HIS A 84 5.66 3.08 -10.71
C HIS A 84 7.01 3.37 -10.05
N ARG A 85 8.07 3.21 -10.81
CA ARG A 85 9.45 3.40 -10.33
C ARG A 85 9.93 4.82 -10.61
N ILE A 86 10.64 5.41 -9.64
CA ILE A 86 11.27 6.70 -9.80
C ILE A 86 12.46 6.54 -10.77
N VAL A 87 12.47 7.32 -11.84
CA VAL A 87 13.58 7.36 -12.81
C VAL A 87 14.35 8.67 -12.76
N ARG A 88 13.74 9.74 -12.26
CA ARG A 88 14.41 11.04 -12.05
C ARG A 88 13.86 11.74 -10.81
N LEU A 89 14.75 12.44 -10.10
CA LEU A 89 14.39 13.28 -8.95
C LEU A 89 14.79 14.71 -9.28
N ASN A 90 13.81 15.62 -9.24
CA ASN A 90 14.01 17.05 -9.41
C ASN A 90 13.72 17.76 -8.08
N LYS A 91 14.04 19.05 -8.00
CA LYS A 91 13.85 19.83 -6.78
C LYS A 91 12.37 19.92 -6.37
N GLU A 92 11.47 20.13 -7.33
CA GLU A 92 10.05 20.36 -7.07
C GLU A 92 9.15 19.18 -7.41
N ASN A 93 9.63 18.25 -8.22
CA ASN A 93 8.86 17.10 -8.65
C ASN A 93 9.78 15.90 -8.92
N LEU A 94 9.17 14.78 -9.25
CA LEU A 94 9.89 13.59 -9.66
C LEU A 94 9.23 13.00 -10.91
N ILE A 95 9.98 12.15 -11.60
CA ILE A 95 9.48 11.45 -12.80
C ILE A 95 9.55 9.97 -12.56
N THR A 96 8.44 9.31 -12.83
CA THR A 96 8.29 7.86 -12.72
C THR A 96 8.11 7.23 -14.08
N LYS A 97 8.30 5.93 -14.12
CA LYS A 97 8.03 5.12 -15.30
C LYS A 97 7.66 3.71 -14.84
N GLY A 98 6.62 3.15 -15.44
CA GLY A 98 6.33 1.71 -15.28
C GLY A 98 7.43 0.88 -15.92
N ASP A 99 7.90 -0.16 -15.23
CA ASP A 99 9.00 -1.00 -15.71
C ASP A 99 8.72 -1.63 -17.08
N ALA A 100 7.46 -1.93 -17.36
CA ALA A 100 7.04 -2.49 -18.65
C ALA A 100 6.68 -1.43 -19.70
N ASN A 101 6.67 -0.16 -19.34
CA ASN A 101 6.30 0.93 -20.23
C ASN A 101 7.52 1.46 -20.98
N ASN A 102 7.28 1.98 -22.18
CA ASN A 102 8.34 2.56 -23.03
C ASN A 102 8.50 4.07 -22.83
N VAL A 103 7.56 4.70 -22.13
CA VAL A 103 7.47 6.15 -21.98
C VAL A 103 7.42 6.52 -20.51
N GLU A 104 8.13 7.57 -20.13
CA GLU A 104 8.06 8.15 -18.81
C GLU A 104 6.70 8.81 -18.56
N ASP A 105 6.28 8.81 -17.30
CA ASP A 105 5.05 9.45 -16.88
C ASP A 105 5.23 10.98 -16.84
N LYS A 106 4.13 11.71 -16.73
CA LYS A 106 4.15 13.15 -16.46
C LYS A 106 4.78 13.41 -15.09
N PRO A 107 5.42 14.56 -14.87
CA PRO A 107 5.98 14.91 -13.56
C PRO A 107 4.97 14.75 -12.43
N VAL A 108 5.44 14.20 -11.33
CA VAL A 108 4.64 13.95 -10.11
C VAL A 108 5.12 14.91 -9.03
N ASP A 109 4.19 15.64 -8.45
CA ASP A 109 4.46 16.49 -7.29
C ASP A 109 4.77 15.64 -6.07
N TYR A 110 5.72 16.03 -5.24
CA TYR A 110 6.04 15.28 -4.02
C TYR A 110 4.85 15.13 -3.09
N LYS A 111 3.95 16.10 -3.05
CA LYS A 111 2.73 16.02 -2.23
C LYS A 111 1.74 14.95 -2.70
N GLU A 112 1.85 14.48 -3.94
CA GLU A 112 0.99 13.42 -4.48
C GLU A 112 1.51 12.02 -4.14
N VAL A 113 2.73 11.91 -3.64
CA VAL A 113 3.33 10.63 -3.21
C VAL A 113 2.73 10.22 -1.87
N ILE A 114 2.35 8.96 -1.76
CA ILE A 114 1.70 8.39 -0.57
C ILE A 114 2.71 7.67 0.30
#